data_89529239983d2d1c3284d4928156f0cb
#
_entry.id   89529239983d2d1c3284d4928156f0cb
#
_cell.length_a   1.000
_cell.length_b   1.000
_cell.length_c   1.000
_cell.angle_alpha   90.00
_cell.angle_beta   90.00
_cell.angle_gamma   90.00
#
_symmetry.space_group_name_H-M   'P 1'
#
loop_
_entity.id
_entity.type
_entity.pdbx_description
1 polymer ?
#
loop_
_entity_poly.entity_id
_entity_poly.type
_entity_poly.pdbx_seq_one_letter_code
_entity_poly.pdbx_strand_id
1 'polypeptide(L)'
;MKGLTTTLLLAALLAGLGAYIYFYEWGEQPAAEEKTRAFASLTADNIEEVRIKAASGETSHLRRGGNGWEIVEPVKANADPAELSSVTSNLSSLEVQRVVDENPGDLAQYGLNPPRVDVAFRVKDAKEFRHLLVGEKTPTGGDLYAKLQNDKKVFLISSFLDNTFNRTPFDLRDKRILEFERDKVESVEIVNGRDTIQLVRSGEQWRIAKPFAARGDYGAIEGIVTRLASGQMQRIVDAEGKDLKPYGLDRPSTTATVTAGSARASLLLGRTEAQSAYAKDASRPMIFAVEESLATDIRKPLTDLRRKDVFDFRSFTANRIEVRRGADTFTFEKAKDKDGKEIWRNAAGQNADTAKVEDLLTKLSNLRATTFESTPPASLNSPDLTVTVRFDENKTETVTLGKSGTDVFASRADEPGAARLEATPYDDAVKALDALKP
;
A
#
# COMPACT_ATOMS: atom_id res chain seq x y z
N MET A 1 17.85 -71.24 5.84
CA MET A 1 18.03 -70.81 7.23
C MET A 1 19.11 -69.74 7.43
N LYS A 2 19.96 -69.42 6.42
CA LYS A 2 20.99 -68.34 6.56
C LYS A 2 20.45 -66.90 6.49
N GLY A 3 19.26 -66.66 5.92
CA GLY A 3 18.66 -65.29 5.83
C GLY A 3 18.02 -64.85 7.14
N LEU A 4 17.43 -65.74 7.91
CA LEU A 4 16.71 -65.40 9.15
C LEU A 4 17.67 -64.95 10.28
N THR A 5 18.85 -65.57 10.35
CA THR A 5 19.91 -65.21 11.33
C THR A 5 20.54 -63.84 11.04
N THR A 6 20.69 -63.48 9.74
CA THR A 6 21.20 -62.18 9.32
C THR A 6 20.19 -61.08 9.61
N THR A 7 18.89 -61.33 9.42
CA THR A 7 17.84 -60.37 9.73
C THR A 7 17.70 -60.11 11.25
N LEU A 8 17.83 -61.20 12.05
CA LEU A 8 17.83 -61.05 13.53
C LEU A 8 19.05 -60.29 14.06
N LEU A 9 20.23 -60.50 13.46
CA LEU A 9 21.44 -59.74 13.81
C LEU A 9 21.31 -58.26 13.48
N LEU A 10 20.77 -57.92 12.31
CA LEU A 10 20.50 -56.54 11.91
C LEU A 10 19.45 -55.85 12.81
N ALA A 11 18.40 -56.60 13.20
CA ALA A 11 17.38 -56.06 14.11
C ALA A 11 17.97 -55.81 15.54
N ALA A 12 18.84 -56.71 16.03
CA ALA A 12 19.51 -56.52 17.30
C ALA A 12 20.49 -55.32 17.27
N LEU A 13 21.19 -55.11 16.16
CA LEU A 13 22.09 -53.97 15.96
C LEU A 13 21.34 -52.64 15.88
N LEU A 14 20.19 -52.59 15.19
CA LEU A 14 19.27 -51.44 15.14
C LEU A 14 18.68 -51.15 16.53
N ALA A 15 18.27 -52.16 17.28
CA ALA A 15 17.74 -51.97 18.61
C ALA A 15 18.84 -51.47 19.59
N GLY A 16 20.08 -51.98 19.47
CA GLY A 16 21.23 -51.50 20.24
C GLY A 16 21.59 -50.05 19.88
N LEU A 17 21.57 -49.68 18.60
CA LEU A 17 21.80 -48.31 18.14
C LEU A 17 20.69 -47.36 18.62
N GLY A 18 19.44 -47.82 18.56
CA GLY A 18 18.28 -47.06 19.06
C GLY A 18 18.33 -46.83 20.57
N ALA A 19 18.74 -47.86 21.34
CA ALA A 19 18.98 -47.76 22.79
C ALA A 19 20.14 -46.81 23.11
N TYR A 20 21.27 -46.90 22.36
CA TYR A 20 22.41 -46.01 22.53
C TYR A 20 22.03 -44.55 22.27
N ILE A 21 21.30 -44.25 21.17
CA ILE A 21 20.80 -42.89 20.84
C ILE A 21 19.83 -42.42 21.93
N TYR A 22 18.92 -43.29 22.40
CA TYR A 22 17.94 -42.95 23.42
C TYR A 22 18.54 -42.66 24.79
N PHE A 23 19.52 -43.44 25.23
CA PHE A 23 20.12 -43.32 26.57
C PHE A 23 21.33 -42.39 26.63
N TYR A 24 22.04 -42.17 25.52
CA TYR A 24 23.27 -41.36 25.50
C TYR A 24 23.15 -40.06 24.73
N GLU A 25 22.44 -40.01 23.59
CA GLU A 25 22.31 -38.76 22.84
C GLU A 25 21.02 -38.00 23.15
N TRP A 26 19.90 -38.68 23.40
CA TRP A 26 18.66 -37.99 23.77
C TRP A 26 18.60 -37.57 25.24
N GLY A 27 19.43 -38.15 26.12
CA GLY A 27 19.54 -37.77 27.53
C GLY A 27 20.40 -36.54 27.79
N GLU A 28 21.30 -36.20 26.88
CA GLU A 28 22.11 -34.98 26.91
C GLU A 28 21.60 -34.00 25.79
N GLN A 29 20.38 -33.56 25.87
CA GLN A 29 20.12 -32.20 25.33
C GLN A 29 20.98 -31.30 26.24
N PRO A 30 22.00 -30.58 25.68
CA PRO A 30 22.66 -29.53 26.45
C PRO A 30 21.54 -28.64 26.93
N ALA A 31 21.43 -28.46 28.25
CA ALA A 31 20.49 -27.52 28.85
C ALA A 31 20.61 -26.26 27.99
N ALA A 32 19.51 -25.85 27.33
CA ALA A 32 19.51 -24.62 26.51
C ALA A 32 20.15 -23.58 27.43
N GLU A 33 21.38 -23.14 27.09
CA GLU A 33 22.08 -22.13 27.89
C GLU A 33 21.05 -21.03 28.10
N GLU A 34 20.67 -20.78 29.37
CA GLU A 34 19.74 -19.72 29.69
C GLU A 34 20.36 -18.43 29.14
N LYS A 35 19.90 -18.01 27.98
CA LYS A 35 20.43 -16.84 27.30
C LYS A 35 20.30 -15.65 28.23
N THR A 36 21.42 -15.21 28.76
CA THR A 36 21.46 -14.12 29.72
C THR A 36 21.15 -12.82 29.01
N ARG A 37 20.16 -12.08 29.51
CA ARG A 37 19.85 -10.72 28.99
C ARG A 37 20.98 -9.78 29.33
N ALA A 38 21.44 -9.00 28.33
CA ALA A 38 22.47 -7.99 28.52
C ALA A 38 22.04 -6.87 29.49
N PHE A 39 20.75 -6.57 29.51
CA PHE A 39 20.16 -5.59 30.41
C PHE A 39 19.06 -6.24 31.26
N ALA A 40 19.42 -6.71 32.46
CA ALA A 40 18.43 -7.24 33.39
C ALA A 40 17.39 -6.18 33.74
N SER A 41 16.12 -6.59 33.84
CA SER A 41 14.98 -5.74 34.25
C SER A 41 14.69 -4.54 33.35
N LEU A 42 15.26 -4.43 32.14
CA LEU A 42 14.93 -3.40 31.18
C LEU A 42 13.63 -3.76 30.47
N THR A 43 12.70 -2.80 30.40
CA THR A 43 11.50 -2.89 29.58
C THR A 43 11.50 -1.74 28.55
N ALA A 44 10.99 -2.00 27.36
CA ALA A 44 10.94 -1.00 26.28
C ALA A 44 10.18 0.27 26.68
N ASP A 45 9.13 0.13 27.49
CA ASP A 45 8.30 1.24 27.95
C ASP A 45 8.96 2.16 28.94
N ASN A 46 9.97 1.67 29.66
CA ASN A 46 10.73 2.48 30.63
C ASN A 46 11.82 3.33 29.98
N ILE A 47 12.10 3.13 28.69
CA ILE A 47 13.11 3.92 27.96
C ILE A 47 12.47 5.26 27.57
N GLU A 48 13.06 6.37 28.02
CA GLU A 48 12.59 7.73 27.73
C GLU A 48 13.49 8.48 26.75
N GLU A 49 14.78 8.15 26.70
CA GLU A 49 15.72 8.74 25.75
C GLU A 49 16.60 7.67 25.11
N VAL A 50 16.90 7.90 23.83
CA VAL A 50 17.82 7.08 23.05
C VAL A 50 18.79 7.97 22.31
N ARG A 51 20.08 7.62 22.32
CA ARG A 51 21.11 8.24 21.48
C ARG A 51 21.77 7.17 20.67
N ILE A 52 21.92 7.40 19.38
CA ILE A 52 22.58 6.47 18.48
C ILE A 52 23.68 7.23 17.74
N LYS A 53 24.91 6.72 17.84
CA LYS A 53 25.99 7.06 16.92
C LYS A 53 26.13 5.92 15.94
N ALA A 54 25.74 6.15 14.69
CA ALA A 54 25.80 5.17 13.62
C ALA A 54 27.24 4.96 13.12
N ALA A 55 27.47 3.88 12.38
CA ALA A 55 28.77 3.58 11.75
C ALA A 55 29.20 4.67 10.74
N SER A 56 28.24 5.41 10.15
CA SER A 56 28.50 6.61 9.32
C SER A 56 29.12 7.78 10.10
N GLY A 57 29.10 7.73 11.44
CA GLY A 57 29.50 8.82 12.32
C GLY A 57 28.37 9.81 12.65
N GLU A 58 27.22 9.69 12.00
CA GLU A 58 26.04 10.51 12.31
C GLU A 58 25.48 10.16 13.69
N THR A 59 25.00 11.17 14.38
CA THR A 59 24.43 11.00 15.73
C THR A 59 22.97 11.43 15.75
N SER A 60 22.16 10.68 16.48
CA SER A 60 20.75 10.97 16.74
C SER A 60 20.52 11.03 18.24
N HIS A 61 19.75 12.01 18.69
CA HIS A 61 19.21 12.03 20.04
C HIS A 61 17.70 12.09 19.96
N LEU A 62 17.03 11.10 20.58
CA LEU A 62 15.59 10.95 20.56
C LEU A 62 15.06 11.00 22.00
N ARG A 63 13.89 11.59 22.14
CA ARG A 63 13.19 11.67 23.42
C ARG A 63 11.72 11.25 23.25
N ARG A 64 11.20 10.53 24.22
CA ARG A 64 9.79 10.20 24.30
C ARG A 64 9.02 11.41 24.82
N GLY A 65 8.04 11.90 24.05
CA GLY A 65 7.13 12.98 24.41
C GLY A 65 5.70 12.49 24.55
N GLY A 66 4.75 13.41 24.79
CA GLY A 66 3.33 13.08 24.93
C GLY A 66 2.68 12.47 23.68
N ASN A 67 3.20 12.82 22.48
CA ASN A 67 2.69 12.37 21.20
C ASN A 67 3.56 11.27 20.55
N GLY A 68 4.47 10.65 21.31
CA GLY A 68 5.37 9.63 20.79
C GLY A 68 6.85 10.04 20.88
N TRP A 69 7.67 9.46 20.01
CA TRP A 69 9.11 9.76 19.98
C TRP A 69 9.43 10.94 19.05
N GLU A 70 10.30 11.82 19.51
CA GLU A 70 10.82 12.96 18.74
C GLU A 70 12.34 12.86 18.61
N ILE A 71 12.87 13.13 17.44
CA ILE A 71 14.29 13.42 17.23
C ILE A 71 14.50 14.86 17.72
N VAL A 72 15.40 15.06 18.68
CA VAL A 72 15.75 16.38 19.22
C VAL A 72 17.06 16.91 18.63
N GLU A 73 17.96 16.01 18.20
CA GLU A 73 19.21 16.30 17.50
C GLU A 73 19.42 15.29 16.37
N PRO A 74 20.03 15.69 15.24
CA PRO A 74 20.60 17.01 14.89
C PRO A 74 19.54 18.05 14.49
N VAL A 75 18.34 17.62 14.10
CA VAL A 75 17.23 18.49 13.66
C VAL A 75 15.93 17.96 14.23
N LYS A 76 15.17 18.82 14.88
CA LYS A 76 13.90 18.45 15.50
C LYS A 76 12.91 17.89 14.45
N ALA A 77 12.40 16.69 14.71
CA ALA A 77 11.44 15.99 13.83
C ALA A 77 10.67 14.91 14.59
N ASN A 78 9.53 14.51 14.07
CA ASN A 78 8.86 13.30 14.54
C ASN A 78 9.72 12.07 14.18
N ALA A 79 9.84 11.14 15.11
CA ALA A 79 10.46 9.86 14.86
C ALA A 79 9.46 8.86 14.31
N ASP A 80 9.93 7.86 13.55
CA ASP A 80 9.13 6.73 13.11
C ASP A 80 8.83 5.82 14.31
N PRO A 81 7.55 5.61 14.66
CA PRO A 81 7.17 4.81 15.82
C PRO A 81 7.61 3.35 15.70
N ALA A 82 7.61 2.77 14.49
CA ALA A 82 7.98 1.37 14.27
C ALA A 82 9.49 1.18 14.45
N GLU A 83 10.30 2.12 13.92
CA GLU A 83 11.77 2.09 14.09
C GLU A 83 12.16 2.21 15.56
N LEU A 84 11.55 3.14 16.30
CA LEU A 84 11.83 3.31 17.73
C LEU A 84 11.32 2.14 18.58
N SER A 85 10.16 1.59 18.25
CA SER A 85 9.68 0.36 18.87
C SER A 85 10.64 -0.79 18.64
N SER A 86 11.19 -0.93 17.44
CA SER A 86 12.20 -1.95 17.12
C SER A 86 13.47 -1.76 17.95
N VAL A 87 14.02 -0.53 18.02
CA VAL A 87 15.21 -0.23 18.81
C VAL A 87 14.98 -0.52 20.30
N THR A 88 13.90 -0.02 20.88
CA THR A 88 13.65 -0.16 22.33
C THR A 88 13.32 -1.60 22.74
N SER A 89 12.56 -2.33 21.90
CA SER A 89 12.23 -3.72 22.14
C SER A 89 13.48 -4.62 22.06
N ASN A 90 14.32 -4.41 21.04
CA ASN A 90 15.56 -5.19 20.91
C ASN A 90 16.59 -4.86 22.01
N LEU A 91 16.64 -3.62 22.50
CA LEU A 91 17.44 -3.30 23.70
C LEU A 91 16.93 -4.03 24.93
N SER A 92 15.63 -4.06 25.16
CA SER A 92 15.01 -4.68 26.33
C SER A 92 15.10 -6.23 26.33
N SER A 93 15.13 -6.82 25.15
CA SER A 93 15.24 -8.28 24.95
C SER A 93 16.63 -8.73 24.52
N LEU A 94 17.65 -7.87 24.58
CA LEU A 94 19.00 -8.16 24.10
C LEU A 94 19.59 -9.36 24.82
N GLU A 95 19.85 -10.43 24.08
CA GLU A 95 20.47 -11.66 24.58
C GLU A 95 21.99 -11.67 24.31
N VAL A 96 22.74 -12.03 25.31
CA VAL A 96 24.17 -12.38 25.20
C VAL A 96 24.24 -13.80 24.63
N GLN A 97 24.72 -13.95 23.41
CA GLN A 97 24.86 -15.29 22.79
C GLN A 97 25.99 -16.08 23.42
N ARG A 98 27.15 -15.43 23.57
CA ARG A 98 28.34 -16.02 24.16
C ARG A 98 29.32 -14.92 24.57
N VAL A 99 30.00 -15.08 25.70
CA VAL A 99 31.14 -14.26 26.09
C VAL A 99 32.37 -14.74 25.31
N VAL A 100 33.04 -13.81 24.63
CA VAL A 100 34.24 -14.10 23.81
C VAL A 100 35.52 -13.83 24.62
N ASP A 101 35.52 -12.75 25.39
CA ASP A 101 36.66 -12.32 26.17
C ASP A 101 36.19 -11.65 27.46
N GLU A 102 36.63 -12.18 28.61
CA GLU A 102 36.22 -11.65 29.91
C GLU A 102 37.00 -10.38 30.32
N ASN A 103 38.21 -10.17 29.77
CA ASN A 103 39.06 -9.05 30.10
C ASN A 103 40.01 -8.69 28.93
N PRO A 104 39.48 -8.17 27.83
CA PRO A 104 40.21 -7.92 26.60
C PRO A 104 41.35 -6.91 26.82
N GLY A 105 42.53 -7.25 26.33
CA GLY A 105 43.73 -6.38 26.35
C GLY A 105 43.65 -5.28 25.27
N ASP A 106 42.97 -5.59 24.14
CA ASP A 106 42.76 -4.64 23.04
C ASP A 106 41.32 -4.75 22.52
N LEU A 107 40.62 -3.66 22.56
CA LEU A 107 39.24 -3.56 22.06
C LEU A 107 39.18 -3.26 20.55
N ALA A 108 40.28 -2.77 19.95
CA ALA A 108 40.32 -2.43 18.53
C ALA A 108 40.11 -3.65 17.61
N GLN A 109 40.64 -4.84 18.03
CA GLN A 109 40.44 -6.10 17.31
C GLN A 109 38.96 -6.52 17.14
N TYR A 110 38.07 -6.02 18.00
CA TYR A 110 36.64 -6.27 17.97
C TYR A 110 35.85 -5.12 17.30
N GLY A 111 36.54 -4.03 16.86
CA GLY A 111 35.87 -2.81 16.38
C GLY A 111 35.17 -2.06 17.50
N LEU A 112 35.64 -2.16 18.74
CA LEU A 112 35.04 -1.53 19.92
C LEU A 112 35.87 -0.35 20.46
N ASN A 113 36.98 0.00 19.82
CA ASN A 113 37.81 1.16 20.17
C ASN A 113 38.35 1.87 18.89
N PRO A 114 37.65 2.91 18.38
CA PRO A 114 36.31 3.38 18.80
C PRO A 114 35.21 2.37 18.40
N PRO A 115 34.08 2.31 19.11
CA PRO A 115 32.97 1.44 18.72
C PRO A 115 32.38 1.88 17.36
N ARG A 116 32.05 0.89 16.53
CA ARG A 116 31.43 1.14 15.23
C ARG A 116 30.05 1.75 15.36
N VAL A 117 29.25 1.29 16.35
CA VAL A 117 27.96 1.86 16.71
C VAL A 117 27.89 1.99 18.22
N ASP A 118 27.37 3.12 18.71
CA ASP A 118 27.10 3.35 20.14
C ASP A 118 25.60 3.63 20.31
N VAL A 119 24.92 2.78 21.05
CA VAL A 119 23.51 2.93 21.41
C VAL A 119 23.41 3.23 22.90
N ALA A 120 23.16 4.49 23.21
CA ALA A 120 22.94 4.92 24.58
C ALA A 120 21.46 5.11 24.84
N PHE A 121 20.97 4.71 25.98
CA PHE A 121 19.59 4.92 26.39
C PHE A 121 19.48 5.30 27.86
N ARG A 122 18.44 6.04 28.18
CA ARG A 122 18.13 6.45 29.55
C ARG A 122 16.70 6.02 29.90
N VAL A 123 16.56 5.35 31.01
CA VAL A 123 15.25 4.94 31.52
C VAL A 123 14.64 6.02 32.41
N LYS A 124 13.35 5.94 32.64
CA LYS A 124 12.61 6.85 33.52
C LYS A 124 13.30 7.00 34.87
N ASP A 125 13.36 8.22 35.38
CA ASP A 125 13.94 8.61 36.66
C ASP A 125 15.46 8.35 36.82
N ALA A 126 16.14 7.81 35.79
CA ALA A 126 17.59 7.66 35.80
C ALA A 126 18.29 8.96 35.39
N LYS A 127 19.48 9.24 35.96
CA LYS A 127 20.31 10.39 35.61
C LYS A 127 21.31 10.07 34.49
N GLU A 128 21.75 8.85 34.41
CA GLU A 128 22.84 8.43 33.53
C GLU A 128 22.34 7.58 32.36
N PHE A 129 23.03 7.72 31.25
CA PHE A 129 22.83 6.84 30.10
C PHE A 129 23.55 5.52 30.29
N ARG A 130 22.91 4.45 29.84
CA ARG A 130 23.51 3.13 29.70
C ARG A 130 23.86 2.92 28.24
N HIS A 131 25.04 2.37 27.96
CA HIS A 131 25.54 2.21 26.59
C HIS A 131 25.71 0.75 26.21
N LEU A 132 25.27 0.43 25.01
CA LEU A 132 25.63 -0.76 24.26
C LEU A 132 26.60 -0.33 23.16
N LEU A 133 27.85 -0.74 23.26
CA LEU A 133 28.87 -0.53 22.23
C LEU A 133 28.85 -1.75 21.29
N VAL A 134 28.68 -1.50 20.00
CA VAL A 134 28.65 -2.54 18.96
C VAL A 134 29.85 -2.40 18.05
N GLY A 135 30.58 -3.47 17.89
CA GLY A 135 31.79 -3.57 17.08
C GLY A 135 31.53 -4.17 15.69
N GLU A 136 32.56 -4.84 15.17
CA GLU A 136 32.54 -5.47 13.87
C GLU A 136 31.74 -6.80 13.89
N LYS A 137 31.43 -7.31 12.69
CA LYS A 137 30.90 -8.66 12.52
C LYS A 137 32.00 -9.70 12.78
N THR A 138 31.59 -10.84 13.33
CA THR A 138 32.49 -11.98 13.42
C THR A 138 32.95 -12.44 12.02
N PRO A 139 34.10 -13.12 11.90
CA PRO A 139 34.57 -13.65 10.62
C PRO A 139 33.58 -14.56 9.91
N THR A 140 32.69 -15.24 10.64
CA THR A 140 31.61 -16.07 10.12
C THR A 140 30.39 -15.28 9.69
N GLY A 141 30.29 -13.97 10.07
CA GLY A 141 29.19 -13.06 9.73
C GLY A 141 27.88 -13.29 10.49
N GLY A 142 27.79 -14.32 11.33
CA GLY A 142 26.57 -14.67 12.08
C GLY A 142 26.27 -13.72 13.24
N ASP A 143 27.32 -13.14 13.85
CA ASP A 143 27.23 -12.35 15.07
C ASP A 143 27.99 -11.04 14.97
N LEU A 144 27.72 -10.13 15.92
CA LEU A 144 28.45 -8.89 16.15
C LEU A 144 29.16 -8.96 17.51
N TYR A 145 30.35 -8.40 17.57
CA TYR A 145 30.99 -8.13 18.85
C TYR A 145 30.28 -6.97 19.54
N ALA A 146 30.01 -7.13 20.83
CA ALA A 146 29.37 -6.11 21.64
C ALA A 146 29.94 -6.03 23.04
N LYS A 147 29.77 -4.91 23.70
CA LYS A 147 30.21 -4.62 25.03
C LYS A 147 29.29 -3.63 25.73
N LEU A 148 29.02 -3.83 27.01
CA LEU A 148 28.41 -2.76 27.83
C LEU A 148 29.51 -1.77 28.26
N GLN A 149 29.24 -0.49 28.30
CA GLN A 149 30.23 0.53 28.65
C GLN A 149 30.92 0.26 30.00
N ASN A 150 30.13 -0.15 31.00
CA ASN A 150 30.61 -0.32 32.37
C ASN A 150 31.02 -1.79 32.68
N ASP A 151 31.02 -2.68 31.70
CA ASP A 151 31.50 -4.04 31.82
C ASP A 151 32.81 -4.20 31.05
N LYS A 152 33.69 -5.09 31.48
CA LYS A 152 34.93 -5.40 30.76
C LYS A 152 34.71 -6.41 29.64
N LYS A 153 33.70 -7.24 29.76
CA LYS A 153 33.45 -8.39 28.87
C LYS A 153 33.08 -7.96 27.44
N VAL A 154 33.68 -8.66 26.48
CA VAL A 154 33.22 -8.64 25.08
C VAL A 154 32.41 -9.91 24.88
N PHE A 155 31.21 -9.73 24.33
CA PHE A 155 30.26 -10.80 24.04
C PHE A 155 29.70 -10.68 22.61
N LEU A 156 29.01 -11.72 22.16
CA LEU A 156 28.36 -11.76 20.87
C LEU A 156 26.87 -11.47 21.00
N ILE A 157 26.37 -10.71 20.03
CA ILE A 157 24.95 -10.50 19.77
C ILE A 157 24.65 -10.87 18.32
N SER A 158 23.42 -11.20 18.00
CA SER A 158 23.05 -11.60 16.64
C SER A 158 23.27 -10.50 15.61
N SER A 159 23.80 -10.85 14.44
CA SER A 159 24.14 -9.90 13.37
C SER A 159 22.94 -9.17 12.77
N PHE A 160 21.70 -9.69 12.89
CA PHE A 160 20.49 -8.97 12.44
C PHE A 160 20.28 -7.65 13.20
N LEU A 161 20.81 -7.53 14.42
CA LEU A 161 20.73 -6.32 15.24
C LEU A 161 21.53 -5.15 14.66
N ASP A 162 22.42 -5.41 13.70
CA ASP A 162 23.09 -4.35 12.96
C ASP A 162 22.08 -3.40 12.31
N ASN A 163 21.11 -3.95 11.60
CA ASN A 163 20.07 -3.17 10.96
C ASN A 163 19.14 -2.44 11.95
N THR A 164 19.08 -2.89 13.20
CA THR A 164 18.28 -2.26 14.25
C THR A 164 19.01 -1.11 14.91
N PHE A 165 20.31 -1.27 15.18
CA PHE A 165 21.08 -0.30 15.97
C PHE A 165 21.91 0.67 15.13
N ASN A 166 22.32 0.27 13.93
CA ASN A 166 23.10 1.13 13.04
C ASN A 166 22.13 2.01 12.20
N ARG A 167 21.52 3.01 12.85
CA ARG A 167 20.51 3.88 12.25
C ARG A 167 20.96 5.33 12.22
N THR A 168 20.84 5.95 11.06
CA THR A 168 21.06 7.39 10.87
C THR A 168 19.85 8.19 11.36
N PRO A 169 19.99 9.53 11.55
CA PRO A 169 18.84 10.39 11.86
C PRO A 169 17.72 10.31 10.81
N PHE A 170 18.07 10.09 9.55
CA PHE A 170 17.09 9.91 8.49
C PHE A 170 16.33 8.59 8.62
N ASP A 171 17.01 7.50 8.99
CA ASP A 171 16.38 6.19 9.17
C ASP A 171 15.33 6.20 10.29
N LEU A 172 15.62 6.95 11.36
CA LEU A 172 14.76 7.05 12.56
C LEU A 172 13.63 8.06 12.42
N ARG A 173 13.62 8.85 11.35
CA ARG A 173 12.64 9.91 11.14
C ARG A 173 11.33 9.35 10.56
N ASP A 174 10.21 9.97 10.94
CA ASP A 174 8.95 9.82 10.19
C ASP A 174 9.15 10.34 8.75
N LYS A 175 9.11 9.40 7.80
CA LYS A 175 9.38 9.65 6.37
C LYS A 175 8.12 9.93 5.56
N ARG A 176 6.94 10.01 6.18
CA ARG A 176 5.69 10.28 5.46
C ARG A 176 5.76 11.63 4.74
N ILE A 177 5.35 11.61 3.47
CA ILE A 177 5.36 12.81 2.61
C ILE A 177 4.26 13.80 2.99
N LEU A 178 3.11 13.30 3.47
CA LEU A 178 1.97 14.05 3.98
C LEU A 178 1.45 13.41 5.27
N GLU A 179 0.74 14.21 6.07
CA GLU A 179 0.10 13.75 7.29
C GLU A 179 -1.40 14.05 7.22
N PHE A 180 -2.22 13.01 7.11
CA PHE A 180 -3.69 13.07 7.15
C PHE A 180 -4.28 11.70 7.48
N GLU A 181 -5.52 11.67 7.95
CA GLU A 181 -6.25 10.43 8.22
C GLU A 181 -6.89 9.91 6.93
N ARG A 182 -6.36 8.80 6.40
CA ARG A 182 -6.79 8.22 5.12
C ARG A 182 -8.29 7.94 5.06
N ASP A 183 -8.85 7.41 6.13
CA ASP A 183 -10.27 7.00 6.17
C ASP A 183 -11.24 8.18 6.20
N LYS A 184 -10.74 9.38 6.53
CA LYS A 184 -11.50 10.63 6.52
C LYS A 184 -11.37 11.42 5.22
N VAL A 185 -10.72 10.87 4.20
CA VAL A 185 -10.55 11.59 2.91
C VAL A 185 -11.88 11.75 2.20
N GLU A 186 -12.25 13.00 1.96
CA GLU A 186 -13.48 13.41 1.27
C GLU A 186 -13.21 13.88 -0.15
N SER A 187 -12.06 14.49 -0.40
CA SER A 187 -11.69 14.95 -1.73
C SER A 187 -10.19 15.00 -1.96
N VAL A 188 -9.82 14.88 -3.26
CA VAL A 188 -8.46 15.10 -3.75
C VAL A 188 -8.54 16.07 -4.91
N GLU A 189 -7.76 17.16 -4.84
CA GLU A 189 -7.57 18.11 -5.92
C GLU A 189 -6.16 17.96 -6.50
N ILE A 190 -6.05 17.76 -7.79
CA ILE A 190 -4.78 17.62 -8.50
C ILE A 190 -4.71 18.76 -9.55
N VAL A 191 -3.72 19.63 -9.39
CA VAL A 191 -3.43 20.71 -10.31
C VAL A 191 -2.18 20.36 -11.09
N ASN A 192 -2.30 20.15 -12.39
CA ASN A 192 -1.22 19.88 -13.32
C ASN A 192 -1.06 21.07 -14.28
N GLY A 193 -0.15 22.00 -13.97
CA GLY A 193 -0.02 23.23 -14.73
C GLY A 193 -1.31 24.08 -14.72
N ARG A 194 -2.09 24.04 -15.81
CA ARG A 194 -3.39 24.76 -15.92
C ARG A 194 -4.59 23.86 -15.70
N ASP A 195 -4.39 22.56 -15.73
CA ASP A 195 -5.48 21.60 -15.60
C ASP A 195 -5.75 21.28 -14.15
N THR A 196 -7.00 21.30 -13.77
CA THR A 196 -7.45 20.94 -12.41
C THR A 196 -8.39 19.75 -12.48
N ILE A 197 -8.03 18.69 -11.76
CA ILE A 197 -8.89 17.53 -11.54
C ILE A 197 -9.35 17.59 -10.08
N GLN A 198 -10.65 17.61 -9.86
CA GLN A 198 -11.22 17.51 -8.52
C GLN A 198 -11.99 16.20 -8.40
N LEU A 199 -11.56 15.39 -7.48
CA LEU A 199 -12.12 14.08 -7.12
C LEU A 199 -12.85 14.24 -5.79
N VAL A 200 -14.11 13.81 -5.71
CA VAL A 200 -14.95 13.95 -4.52
C VAL A 200 -15.54 12.58 -4.18
N ARG A 201 -15.48 12.23 -2.91
CA ARG A 201 -16.10 11.01 -2.40
C ARG A 201 -17.59 11.24 -2.17
N SER A 202 -18.43 10.34 -2.68
CA SER A 202 -19.88 10.34 -2.53
C SER A 202 -20.32 8.97 -2.01
N GLY A 203 -20.45 8.84 -0.70
CA GLY A 203 -20.62 7.53 -0.05
C GLY A 203 -19.41 6.62 -0.30
N GLU A 204 -19.68 5.45 -0.88
CA GLU A 204 -18.62 4.47 -1.20
C GLU A 204 -18.00 4.68 -2.59
N GLN A 205 -18.44 5.70 -3.34
CA GLN A 205 -18.00 5.93 -4.72
C GLN A 205 -17.19 7.22 -4.84
N TRP A 206 -16.35 7.27 -5.86
CA TRP A 206 -15.64 8.47 -6.26
C TRP A 206 -16.31 9.11 -7.50
N ARG A 207 -16.38 10.43 -7.52
CA ARG A 207 -16.81 11.23 -8.66
C ARG A 207 -15.75 12.26 -9.03
N ILE A 208 -15.62 12.51 -10.30
CA ILE A 208 -14.88 13.64 -10.83
C ILE A 208 -15.84 14.82 -10.77
N ALA A 209 -15.44 15.93 -10.12
CA ALA A 209 -16.21 17.18 -10.05
C ALA A 209 -15.67 18.24 -11.00
N LYS A 210 -14.36 18.21 -11.28
CA LYS A 210 -13.70 19.09 -12.26
C LYS A 210 -12.79 18.26 -13.16
N PRO A 211 -12.64 18.66 -14.44
CA PRO A 211 -13.21 19.85 -15.13
C PRO A 211 -14.71 19.72 -15.47
N PHE A 212 -15.27 18.54 -15.32
CA PHE A 212 -16.70 18.25 -15.54
C PHE A 212 -17.14 17.09 -14.63
N ALA A 213 -18.45 16.97 -14.43
CA ALA A 213 -18.99 15.88 -13.61
C ALA A 213 -18.93 14.55 -14.36
N ALA A 214 -18.31 13.51 -13.76
CA ALA A 214 -18.28 12.14 -14.29
C ALA A 214 -18.06 11.13 -13.16
N ARG A 215 -18.33 9.84 -13.46
CA ARG A 215 -18.02 8.74 -12.53
C ARG A 215 -16.52 8.55 -12.45
N GLY A 216 -16.00 8.42 -11.22
CA GLY A 216 -14.60 8.12 -10.96
C GLY A 216 -14.33 6.61 -10.96
N ASP A 217 -13.15 6.23 -11.45
CA ASP A 217 -12.62 4.87 -11.26
C ASP A 217 -12.15 4.73 -9.82
N TYR A 218 -12.84 3.87 -9.05
CA TYR A 218 -12.55 3.68 -7.63
C TYR A 218 -11.10 3.23 -7.39
N GLY A 219 -10.62 2.24 -8.15
CA GLY A 219 -9.28 1.68 -7.97
C GLY A 219 -8.18 2.68 -8.30
N ALA A 220 -8.34 3.43 -9.38
CA ALA A 220 -7.36 4.43 -9.79
C ALA A 220 -7.27 5.60 -8.78
N ILE A 221 -8.41 6.06 -8.26
CA ILE A 221 -8.48 7.19 -7.33
C ILE A 221 -8.00 6.77 -5.93
N GLU A 222 -8.45 5.62 -5.41
CA GLU A 222 -7.95 5.07 -4.14
C GLU A 222 -6.46 4.75 -4.21
N GLY A 223 -5.94 4.39 -5.38
CA GLY A 223 -4.52 4.26 -5.63
C GLY A 223 -3.77 5.57 -5.36
N ILE A 224 -4.27 6.70 -5.85
CA ILE A 224 -3.69 8.03 -5.58
C ILE A 224 -3.78 8.37 -4.08
N VAL A 225 -4.94 8.17 -3.46
CA VAL A 225 -5.11 8.41 -2.00
C VAL A 225 -4.11 7.59 -1.20
N THR A 226 -3.95 6.31 -1.55
CA THR A 226 -2.98 5.42 -0.90
C THR A 226 -1.55 5.91 -1.09
N ARG A 227 -1.17 6.31 -2.30
CA ARG A 227 0.18 6.86 -2.58
C ARG A 227 0.46 8.13 -1.78
N LEU A 228 -0.53 9.02 -1.61
CA LEU A 228 -0.39 10.22 -0.79
C LEU A 228 -0.29 9.90 0.70
N ALA A 229 -1.03 8.91 1.19
CA ALA A 229 -1.07 8.53 2.60
C ALA A 229 0.15 7.72 3.06
N SER A 230 0.61 6.79 2.22
CA SER A 230 1.72 5.86 2.55
C SER A 230 3.05 6.22 1.89
N GLY A 231 3.09 7.26 1.06
CA GLY A 231 4.29 7.69 0.38
C GLY A 231 5.37 8.12 1.37
N GLN A 232 6.61 7.78 1.07
CA GLN A 232 7.77 8.10 1.90
C GLN A 232 8.79 8.92 1.14
N MET A 233 9.43 9.85 1.84
CA MET A 233 10.59 10.54 1.32
C MET A 233 11.79 9.59 1.26
N GLN A 234 12.57 9.67 0.18
CA GLN A 234 13.80 8.91 -0.01
C GLN A 234 15.00 9.57 0.66
N ARG A 235 15.05 10.89 0.65
CA ARG A 235 16.08 11.71 1.28
C ARG A 235 15.60 13.15 1.47
N ILE A 236 16.17 13.84 2.44
CA ILE A 236 16.01 15.29 2.57
C ILE A 236 17.01 15.94 1.62
N VAL A 237 16.55 16.88 0.82
CA VAL A 237 17.35 17.62 -0.17
C VAL A 237 17.78 18.96 0.39
N ASP A 238 16.85 19.67 1.03
CA ASP A 238 17.09 20.94 1.71
C ASP A 238 16.21 21.01 2.96
N ALA A 239 16.81 21.08 4.12
CA ALA A 239 16.08 21.07 5.40
C ALA A 239 15.35 22.40 5.66
N GLU A 240 15.83 23.51 5.12
CA GLU A 240 15.24 24.83 5.32
C GLU A 240 14.27 25.25 4.21
N GLY A 241 14.48 24.74 2.99
CA GLY A 241 13.63 24.97 1.82
C GLY A 241 13.41 26.44 1.48
N LYS A 242 14.44 27.29 1.66
CA LYS A 242 14.35 28.73 1.42
C LYS A 242 14.27 29.08 -0.06
N ASP A 243 14.98 28.36 -0.91
CA ASP A 243 14.94 28.55 -2.36
C ASP A 243 14.28 27.36 -3.04
N LEU A 244 13.09 27.59 -3.59
CA LEU A 244 12.30 26.57 -4.28
C LEU A 244 12.63 26.42 -5.76
N LYS A 245 13.28 27.44 -6.38
CA LYS A 245 13.54 27.50 -7.82
C LYS A 245 14.44 26.37 -8.33
N PRO A 246 15.55 26.00 -7.65
CA PRO A 246 16.42 24.91 -8.10
C PRO A 246 15.70 23.59 -8.25
N TYR A 247 14.60 23.43 -7.52
CA TYR A 247 13.82 22.18 -7.46
C TYR A 247 12.52 22.24 -8.29
N GLY A 248 12.22 23.42 -8.90
CA GLY A 248 10.98 23.64 -9.64
C GLY A 248 9.73 23.66 -8.75
N LEU A 249 9.88 24.00 -7.47
CA LEU A 249 8.82 24.03 -6.47
C LEU A 249 8.24 25.45 -6.25
N ASP A 250 8.87 26.49 -6.82
CA ASP A 250 8.30 27.85 -6.93
C ASP A 250 7.12 27.88 -7.93
N ARG A 251 7.15 26.97 -8.91
CA ARG A 251 6.06 26.70 -9.85
C ARG A 251 5.96 25.18 -10.02
N PRO A 252 5.33 24.50 -9.06
CA PRO A 252 5.29 23.04 -9.07
C PRO A 252 4.60 22.52 -10.33
N SER A 253 5.14 21.46 -10.91
CA SER A 253 4.53 20.80 -12.07
C SER A 253 3.18 20.18 -11.72
N THR A 254 3.04 19.76 -10.45
CA THR A 254 1.81 19.19 -9.91
C THR A 254 1.65 19.61 -8.46
N THR A 255 0.43 19.93 -8.08
CA THR A 255 0.03 20.08 -6.67
C THR A 255 -1.11 19.12 -6.40
N ALA A 256 -0.92 18.22 -5.43
CA ALA A 256 -1.98 17.33 -4.96
C ALA A 256 -2.42 17.74 -3.58
N THR A 257 -3.69 18.10 -3.42
CA THR A 257 -4.28 18.52 -2.16
C THR A 257 -5.34 17.54 -1.72
N VAL A 258 -5.19 16.99 -0.51
CA VAL A 258 -6.16 16.09 0.13
C VAL A 258 -6.96 16.89 1.16
N THR A 259 -8.27 16.70 1.18
CA THR A 259 -9.15 17.15 2.25
C THR A 259 -9.68 15.94 3.01
N ALA A 260 -9.44 15.91 4.32
CA ALA A 260 -9.84 14.81 5.21
C ALA A 260 -10.48 15.40 6.47
N GLY A 261 -11.81 15.48 6.50
CA GLY A 261 -12.55 16.24 7.52
C GLY A 261 -12.15 17.72 7.52
N SER A 262 -11.66 18.21 8.64
CA SER A 262 -11.15 19.60 8.76
C SER A 262 -9.68 19.79 8.31
N ALA A 263 -8.95 18.69 8.07
CA ALA A 263 -7.56 18.74 7.68
C ALA A 263 -7.40 18.91 6.16
N ARG A 264 -6.40 19.71 5.78
CA ARG A 264 -5.99 19.89 4.39
C ARG A 264 -4.49 19.72 4.27
N ALA A 265 -4.04 18.77 3.49
CA ALA A 265 -2.64 18.47 3.25
C ALA A 265 -2.32 18.61 1.76
N SER A 266 -1.21 19.29 1.42
CA SER A 266 -0.85 19.57 0.03
C SER A 266 0.59 19.16 -0.26
N LEU A 267 0.77 18.29 -1.26
CA LEU A 267 2.05 17.89 -1.80
C LEU A 267 2.34 18.68 -3.07
N LEU A 268 3.46 19.38 -3.08
CA LEU A 268 4.01 20.05 -4.25
C LEU A 268 5.02 19.11 -4.89
N LEU A 269 4.92 18.88 -6.20
CA LEU A 269 5.87 18.08 -6.99
C LEU A 269 6.58 19.01 -7.98
N GLY A 270 7.89 19.04 -7.89
CA GLY A 270 8.76 19.83 -8.74
C GLY A 270 9.34 19.04 -9.92
N ARG A 271 10.64 19.30 -10.22
CA ARG A 271 11.37 18.62 -11.28
C ARG A 271 11.67 17.17 -10.91
N THR A 272 11.74 16.32 -11.92
CA THR A 272 12.25 14.96 -11.82
C THR A 272 13.73 14.93 -12.19
N GLU A 273 14.55 14.23 -11.42
CA GLU A 273 15.96 14.01 -11.67
C GLU A 273 16.36 12.60 -11.22
N ALA A 274 17.01 11.84 -12.09
CA ALA A 274 17.56 10.51 -11.80
C ALA A 274 16.59 9.58 -11.02
N GLN A 275 15.41 9.29 -11.55
CA GLN A 275 14.37 8.42 -10.97
C GLN A 275 13.74 8.94 -9.65
N SER A 276 13.98 10.19 -9.30
CA SER A 276 13.37 10.86 -8.14
C SER A 276 12.71 12.15 -8.57
N ALA A 277 11.61 12.52 -7.92
CA ALA A 277 10.99 13.82 -8.05
C ALA A 277 11.25 14.65 -6.78
N TYR A 278 11.56 15.93 -6.95
CA TYR A 278 11.60 16.85 -5.82
C TYR A 278 10.20 17.15 -5.35
N ALA A 279 10.00 17.12 -4.05
CA ALA A 279 8.71 17.31 -3.44
C ALA A 279 8.78 18.14 -2.15
N LYS A 280 7.65 18.73 -1.80
CA LYS A 280 7.48 19.51 -0.56
C LYS A 280 6.05 19.34 -0.06
N ASP A 281 5.91 19.05 1.22
CA ASP A 281 4.66 19.28 1.94
C ASP A 281 4.52 20.79 2.17
N ALA A 282 3.41 21.38 1.78
CA ALA A 282 3.20 22.82 1.92
C ALA A 282 3.28 23.31 3.36
N SER A 283 2.97 22.44 4.34
CA SER A 283 2.99 22.77 5.77
C SER A 283 4.38 22.70 6.41
N ARG A 284 5.36 22.04 5.77
CA ARG A 284 6.70 21.82 6.29
C ARG A 284 7.74 22.60 5.51
N PRO A 285 8.82 23.12 6.15
CA PRO A 285 9.85 23.90 5.44
C PRO A 285 10.64 23.05 4.45
N MET A 286 10.98 21.81 4.80
CA MET A 286 11.92 20.96 4.07
C MET A 286 11.48 20.61 2.64
N ILE A 287 12.48 20.46 1.79
CA ILE A 287 12.38 19.85 0.46
C ILE A 287 12.96 18.44 0.55
N PHE A 288 12.26 17.48 -0.01
CA PHE A 288 12.66 16.08 -0.03
C PHE A 288 12.53 15.48 -1.44
N ALA A 289 13.14 14.34 -1.67
CA ALA A 289 12.96 13.56 -2.87
C ALA A 289 11.99 12.40 -2.61
N VAL A 290 11.15 12.10 -3.61
CA VAL A 290 10.26 10.94 -3.65
C VAL A 290 10.57 10.11 -4.90
N GLU A 291 10.15 8.86 -4.92
CA GLU A 291 10.23 8.04 -6.12
C GLU A 291 9.48 8.67 -7.29
N GLU A 292 10.05 8.59 -8.50
CA GLU A 292 9.39 9.07 -9.71
C GLU A 292 8.06 8.36 -9.96
N SER A 293 7.97 7.07 -9.61
CA SER A 293 6.75 6.28 -9.69
C SER A 293 5.59 6.90 -8.91
N LEU A 294 5.87 7.44 -7.71
CA LEU A 294 4.88 8.14 -6.90
C LEU A 294 4.37 9.40 -7.61
N ALA A 295 5.29 10.21 -8.16
CA ALA A 295 4.92 11.41 -8.91
C ALA A 295 4.09 11.08 -10.16
N THR A 296 4.44 10.00 -10.86
CA THR A 296 3.72 9.49 -12.04
C THR A 296 2.31 9.01 -11.68
N ASP A 297 2.17 8.28 -10.58
CA ASP A 297 0.86 7.79 -10.11
C ASP A 297 -0.07 8.95 -9.74
N ILE A 298 0.45 10.03 -9.17
CA ILE A 298 -0.34 11.23 -8.83
C ILE A 298 -0.73 12.01 -10.11
N ARG A 299 0.12 12.01 -11.14
CA ARG A 299 -0.09 12.73 -12.41
C ARG A 299 -0.97 12.00 -13.41
N LYS A 300 -1.69 10.95 -12.99
CA LYS A 300 -2.55 10.19 -13.91
C LYS A 300 -3.48 11.12 -14.70
N PRO A 301 -3.62 10.89 -16.00
CA PRO A 301 -4.52 11.69 -16.84
C PRO A 301 -5.98 11.44 -16.43
N LEU A 302 -6.83 12.43 -16.69
CA LEU A 302 -8.27 12.38 -16.39
C LEU A 302 -8.95 11.13 -16.94
N THR A 303 -8.53 10.67 -18.13
CA THR A 303 -9.06 9.46 -18.80
C THR A 303 -8.87 8.19 -17.99
N ASP A 304 -7.79 8.12 -17.20
CA ASP A 304 -7.50 6.95 -16.35
C ASP A 304 -8.22 7.01 -15.00
N LEU A 305 -8.72 8.21 -14.63
CA LEU A 305 -9.50 8.42 -13.42
C LEU A 305 -11.00 8.33 -13.66
N ARG A 306 -11.45 8.30 -14.93
CA ARG A 306 -12.85 8.04 -15.28
C ARG A 306 -13.17 6.55 -15.20
N ARG A 307 -14.37 6.25 -14.72
CA ARG A 307 -14.87 4.87 -14.74
C ARG A 307 -15.08 4.41 -16.17
N LYS A 308 -14.44 3.29 -16.52
CA LYS A 308 -14.49 2.73 -17.87
C LYS A 308 -15.70 1.84 -18.11
N ASP A 309 -16.36 1.33 -17.07
CA ASP A 309 -17.60 0.56 -17.22
C ASP A 309 -18.70 1.46 -17.77
N VAL A 310 -19.32 1.05 -18.87
CA VAL A 310 -20.40 1.83 -19.52
C VAL A 310 -21.65 1.85 -18.66
N PHE A 311 -21.95 0.72 -18.01
CA PHE A 311 -23.08 0.54 -17.12
C PHE A 311 -22.65 0.40 -15.67
N ASP A 312 -23.56 0.74 -14.75
CA ASP A 312 -23.38 0.53 -13.31
C ASP A 312 -23.97 -0.80 -12.83
N PHE A 313 -25.02 -1.30 -13.52
CA PHE A 313 -25.64 -2.55 -13.13
C PHE A 313 -24.72 -3.76 -13.35
N ARG A 314 -24.97 -4.84 -12.60
CA ARG A 314 -24.46 -6.16 -12.86
C ARG A 314 -25.60 -7.05 -13.32
N SER A 315 -25.34 -8.05 -14.17
CA SER A 315 -26.41 -8.91 -14.74
C SER A 315 -27.34 -9.49 -13.66
N PHE A 316 -26.79 -9.87 -12.51
CA PHE A 316 -27.57 -10.44 -11.39
C PHE A 316 -28.37 -9.42 -10.59
N THR A 317 -28.00 -8.11 -10.62
CA THR A 317 -28.74 -7.04 -9.91
C THR A 317 -29.86 -6.45 -10.73
N ALA A 318 -29.87 -6.68 -12.05
CA ALA A 318 -30.91 -6.16 -12.94
C ALA A 318 -32.26 -6.83 -12.64
N ASN A 319 -33.31 -6.03 -12.55
CA ASN A 319 -34.68 -6.49 -12.36
C ASN A 319 -35.62 -6.13 -13.53
N ARG A 320 -35.24 -5.14 -14.37
CA ARG A 320 -35.92 -4.80 -15.61
C ARG A 320 -34.93 -4.25 -16.63
N ILE A 321 -35.08 -4.64 -17.88
CA ILE A 321 -34.34 -4.06 -19.00
C ILE A 321 -35.31 -3.68 -20.10
N GLU A 322 -35.12 -2.50 -20.69
CA GLU A 322 -35.77 -2.03 -21.88
C GLU A 322 -34.69 -1.64 -22.90
N VAL A 323 -34.75 -2.25 -24.09
CA VAL A 323 -33.85 -1.93 -25.20
C VAL A 323 -34.69 -1.44 -26.38
N ARG A 324 -34.42 -0.22 -26.82
CA ARG A 324 -35.00 0.35 -28.04
C ARG A 324 -34.00 0.26 -29.17
N ARG A 325 -34.45 -0.25 -30.34
CA ARG A 325 -33.65 -0.37 -31.55
C ARG A 325 -34.50 0.04 -32.75
N GLY A 326 -34.28 1.26 -33.25
CA GLY A 326 -35.16 1.86 -34.26
C GLY A 326 -36.58 1.94 -33.74
N ALA A 327 -37.55 1.30 -34.43
CA ALA A 327 -38.96 1.23 -34.03
C ALA A 327 -39.28 0.12 -33.01
N ASP A 328 -38.35 -0.83 -32.82
CA ASP A 328 -38.58 -1.99 -31.96
C ASP A 328 -38.22 -1.67 -30.49
N THR A 329 -39.05 -2.18 -29.58
CA THR A 329 -38.79 -2.09 -28.13
C THR A 329 -38.87 -3.48 -27.51
N PHE A 330 -37.78 -3.87 -26.87
CA PHE A 330 -37.67 -5.12 -26.15
C PHE A 330 -37.70 -4.83 -24.65
N THR A 331 -38.66 -5.37 -23.93
CA THR A 331 -38.77 -5.19 -22.47
C THR A 331 -38.80 -6.54 -21.80
N PHE A 332 -37.96 -6.71 -20.78
CA PHE A 332 -37.96 -7.90 -19.95
C PHE A 332 -37.92 -7.46 -18.47
N GLU A 333 -38.74 -8.14 -17.66
CA GLU A 333 -38.84 -7.84 -16.22
C GLU A 333 -38.81 -9.14 -15.43
N LYS A 334 -38.05 -9.15 -14.32
CA LYS A 334 -38.01 -10.28 -13.39
C LYS A 334 -39.35 -10.45 -12.70
N ALA A 335 -39.82 -11.67 -12.63
CA ALA A 335 -41.04 -12.06 -11.95
C ALA A 335 -40.79 -13.41 -11.23
N LYS A 336 -41.70 -13.79 -10.34
CA LYS A 336 -41.72 -15.14 -9.77
C LYS A 336 -42.78 -15.96 -10.48
N ASP A 337 -42.46 -17.22 -10.80
CA ASP A 337 -43.42 -18.19 -11.26
C ASP A 337 -44.29 -18.71 -10.09
N LYS A 338 -45.20 -19.62 -10.36
CA LYS A 338 -46.09 -20.23 -9.36
C LYS A 338 -45.36 -21.03 -8.25
N ASP A 339 -44.14 -21.43 -8.53
CA ASP A 339 -43.28 -22.21 -7.62
C ASP A 339 -42.28 -21.30 -6.87
N GLY A 340 -42.37 -19.97 -7.08
CA GLY A 340 -41.51 -18.96 -6.46
C GLY A 340 -40.14 -18.78 -7.11
N LYS A 341 -39.88 -19.46 -8.23
CA LYS A 341 -38.63 -19.37 -8.97
C LYS A 341 -38.58 -18.06 -9.76
N GLU A 342 -37.46 -17.39 -9.77
CA GLU A 342 -37.22 -16.19 -10.60
C GLU A 342 -37.21 -16.56 -12.07
N ILE A 343 -38.00 -15.82 -12.86
CA ILE A 343 -38.12 -15.92 -14.31
C ILE A 343 -38.14 -14.52 -14.93
N TRP A 344 -37.86 -14.45 -16.21
CA TRP A 344 -38.02 -13.21 -16.96
C TRP A 344 -39.31 -13.28 -17.79
N ARG A 345 -40.06 -12.15 -17.86
CA ARG A 345 -41.24 -11.98 -18.68
C ARG A 345 -41.04 -10.85 -19.67
N ASN A 346 -41.57 -11.03 -20.89
CA ASN A 346 -41.62 -9.97 -21.90
C ASN A 346 -42.74 -8.96 -21.62
N ALA A 347 -42.84 -7.91 -22.45
CA ALA A 347 -43.88 -6.89 -22.32
C ALA A 347 -45.33 -7.42 -22.41
N ALA A 348 -45.55 -8.59 -23.05
CA ALA A 348 -46.86 -9.24 -23.13
C ALA A 348 -47.13 -10.14 -21.90
N GLY A 349 -46.27 -10.19 -20.94
CA GLY A 349 -46.38 -11.02 -19.72
C GLY A 349 -46.04 -12.51 -19.95
N GLN A 350 -45.55 -12.85 -21.12
CA GLN A 350 -45.13 -14.22 -21.44
C GLN A 350 -43.72 -14.49 -20.91
N ASN A 351 -43.45 -15.75 -20.55
CA ASN A 351 -42.11 -16.18 -20.10
C ASN A 351 -41.09 -16.01 -21.23
N ALA A 352 -40.04 -15.27 -20.97
CA ALA A 352 -38.88 -15.18 -21.84
C ALA A 352 -37.85 -16.25 -21.51
N ASP A 353 -36.99 -16.57 -22.47
CA ASP A 353 -35.84 -17.43 -22.25
C ASP A 353 -34.85 -16.75 -21.26
N THR A 354 -34.87 -17.23 -20.01
CA THR A 354 -34.06 -16.68 -18.93
C THR A 354 -32.57 -16.64 -19.27
N ALA A 355 -32.06 -17.71 -19.88
CA ALA A 355 -30.63 -17.80 -20.21
C ALA A 355 -30.23 -16.75 -21.26
N LYS A 356 -31.09 -16.52 -22.28
CA LYS A 356 -30.81 -15.49 -23.30
C LYS A 356 -30.90 -14.07 -22.75
N VAL A 357 -31.86 -13.79 -21.82
CA VAL A 357 -31.97 -12.46 -21.18
C VAL A 357 -30.74 -12.19 -20.31
N GLU A 358 -30.30 -13.19 -19.53
CA GLU A 358 -29.11 -13.08 -18.69
C GLU A 358 -27.81 -12.97 -19.51
N ASP A 359 -27.73 -13.62 -20.68
CA ASP A 359 -26.61 -13.44 -21.61
C ASP A 359 -26.55 -12.01 -22.14
N LEU A 360 -27.70 -11.45 -22.59
CA LEU A 360 -27.78 -10.04 -22.99
C LEU A 360 -27.33 -9.09 -21.87
N LEU A 361 -27.85 -9.26 -20.65
CA LEU A 361 -27.50 -8.44 -19.50
C LEU A 361 -26.00 -8.55 -19.18
N THR A 362 -25.44 -9.75 -19.26
CA THR A 362 -24.00 -9.96 -19.01
C THR A 362 -23.15 -9.25 -20.06
N LYS A 363 -23.50 -9.35 -21.35
CA LYS A 363 -22.76 -8.68 -22.42
C LYS A 363 -22.84 -7.16 -22.31
N LEU A 364 -24.01 -6.62 -22.00
CA LEU A 364 -24.19 -5.16 -21.81
C LEU A 364 -23.40 -4.68 -20.58
N SER A 365 -23.51 -5.35 -19.43
CA SER A 365 -22.82 -4.93 -18.20
C SER A 365 -21.29 -5.02 -18.31
N ASN A 366 -20.76 -5.77 -19.26
CA ASN A 366 -19.33 -5.91 -19.51
C ASN A 366 -18.78 -4.91 -20.56
N LEU A 367 -19.63 -4.06 -21.14
CA LEU A 367 -19.16 -3.03 -22.07
C LEU A 367 -18.26 -2.02 -21.35
N ARG A 368 -17.09 -1.77 -21.93
CA ARG A 368 -16.08 -0.86 -21.34
C ARG A 368 -15.58 0.15 -22.36
N ALA A 369 -15.33 1.36 -21.87
CA ALA A 369 -14.67 2.41 -22.61
C ALA A 369 -13.19 2.09 -22.84
N THR A 370 -12.73 2.29 -24.06
CA THR A 370 -11.29 2.33 -24.39
C THR A 370 -10.74 3.74 -24.23
N THR A 371 -11.50 4.73 -24.70
CA THR A 371 -11.20 6.17 -24.59
C THR A 371 -12.49 6.96 -24.39
N PHE A 372 -12.36 8.28 -24.19
CA PHE A 372 -13.47 9.19 -24.02
C PHE A 372 -13.32 10.37 -24.98
N GLU A 373 -14.39 10.69 -25.67
CA GLU A 373 -14.52 11.85 -26.56
C GLU A 373 -15.23 12.98 -25.83
N SER A 374 -14.72 14.21 -25.95
CA SER A 374 -15.31 15.38 -25.29
C SER A 374 -16.65 15.79 -25.95
N THR A 375 -16.78 15.55 -27.27
CA THR A 375 -17.98 15.84 -28.05
C THR A 375 -18.57 14.51 -28.51
N PRO A 376 -19.85 14.23 -28.19
CA PRO A 376 -20.51 13.05 -28.69
C PRO A 376 -20.57 13.07 -30.23
N PRO A 377 -20.27 11.96 -30.91
CA PRO A 377 -20.40 11.86 -32.36
C PRO A 377 -21.87 11.91 -32.79
N ALA A 378 -22.10 12.36 -34.02
CA ALA A 378 -23.47 12.52 -34.57
C ALA A 378 -24.32 11.23 -34.57
N SER A 379 -23.69 10.07 -34.60
CA SER A 379 -24.37 8.77 -34.51
C SER A 379 -25.17 8.58 -33.20
N LEU A 380 -24.82 9.29 -32.14
CA LEU A 380 -25.58 9.26 -30.88
C LEU A 380 -26.83 10.14 -30.87
N ASN A 381 -27.03 11.01 -31.90
CA ASN A 381 -28.29 11.74 -32.10
C ASN A 381 -29.39 10.81 -32.65
N SER A 382 -29.01 9.74 -33.32
CA SER A 382 -29.89 8.66 -33.77
C SER A 382 -29.26 7.32 -33.40
N PRO A 383 -29.31 6.94 -32.12
CA PRO A 383 -28.57 5.78 -31.62
C PRO A 383 -29.11 4.48 -32.18
N ASP A 384 -28.19 3.52 -32.38
CA ASP A 384 -28.57 2.16 -32.77
C ASP A 384 -29.37 1.46 -31.65
N LEU A 385 -28.94 1.69 -30.41
CA LEU A 385 -29.58 1.17 -29.21
C LEU A 385 -29.74 2.25 -28.15
N THR A 386 -30.90 2.25 -27.49
CA THR A 386 -31.08 2.91 -26.19
C THR A 386 -31.43 1.84 -25.17
N VAL A 387 -30.58 1.68 -24.18
CA VAL A 387 -30.71 0.64 -23.14
C VAL A 387 -31.04 1.31 -21.83
N THR A 388 -32.19 0.97 -21.25
CA THR A 388 -32.59 1.39 -19.90
C THR A 388 -32.67 0.17 -19.00
N VAL A 389 -31.95 0.20 -17.89
CA VAL A 389 -31.92 -0.92 -16.91
C VAL A 389 -32.34 -0.39 -15.55
N ARG A 390 -33.27 -1.11 -14.91
CA ARG A 390 -33.58 -0.94 -13.49
C ARG A 390 -32.89 -2.04 -12.72
N PHE A 391 -32.14 -1.70 -11.66
CA PHE A 391 -31.30 -2.60 -10.89
C PHE A 391 -31.22 -2.21 -9.43
N ASP A 392 -30.66 -3.08 -8.61
CA ASP A 392 -30.72 -3.00 -7.15
C ASP A 392 -32.19 -2.78 -6.71
N GLU A 393 -32.45 -1.98 -5.69
CA GLU A 393 -33.82 -1.77 -5.22
C GLU A 393 -34.64 -0.88 -6.17
N ASN A 394 -34.08 0.26 -6.66
CA ASN A 394 -34.81 1.18 -7.54
C ASN A 394 -33.90 2.07 -8.41
N LYS A 395 -32.63 1.74 -8.56
CA LYS A 395 -31.73 2.51 -9.43
C LYS A 395 -32.11 2.28 -10.89
N THR A 396 -32.06 3.34 -11.68
CA THR A 396 -32.30 3.26 -13.12
C THR A 396 -31.19 4.01 -13.84
N GLU A 397 -30.66 3.40 -14.88
CA GLU A 397 -29.70 4.02 -15.77
C GLU A 397 -30.12 3.87 -17.22
N THR A 398 -29.76 4.84 -18.03
CA THR A 398 -30.02 4.85 -19.49
C THR A 398 -28.72 5.17 -20.21
N VAL A 399 -28.38 4.33 -21.18
CA VAL A 399 -27.22 4.48 -22.05
C VAL A 399 -27.66 4.40 -23.49
N THR A 400 -27.21 5.35 -24.31
CA THR A 400 -27.35 5.34 -25.77
C THR A 400 -26.08 4.82 -26.40
N LEU A 401 -26.21 3.92 -27.39
CA LEU A 401 -25.10 3.29 -28.11
C LEU A 401 -25.32 3.51 -29.61
N GLY A 402 -24.25 3.83 -30.34
CA GLY A 402 -24.33 4.06 -31.80
C GLY A 402 -22.98 3.81 -32.47
N LYS A 403 -23.05 3.40 -33.74
CA LYS A 403 -21.87 3.21 -34.60
C LYS A 403 -21.59 4.45 -35.44
N SER A 404 -20.31 4.76 -35.63
CA SER A 404 -19.83 5.75 -36.60
C SER A 404 -18.70 5.12 -37.41
N GLY A 405 -19.02 4.58 -38.58
CA GLY A 405 -18.10 3.71 -39.32
C GLY A 405 -17.84 2.39 -38.57
N THR A 406 -16.57 2.13 -38.27
CA THR A 406 -16.15 0.98 -37.48
C THR A 406 -16.15 1.21 -35.96
N ASP A 407 -16.30 2.47 -35.55
CA ASP A 407 -16.20 2.85 -34.15
C ASP A 407 -17.58 2.78 -33.48
N VAL A 408 -17.58 2.33 -32.23
CA VAL A 408 -18.77 2.26 -31.37
C VAL A 408 -18.63 3.27 -30.25
N PHE A 409 -19.73 4.00 -30.00
CA PHE A 409 -19.79 4.99 -28.96
C PHE A 409 -20.96 4.74 -28.02
N ALA A 410 -20.77 5.09 -26.74
CA ALA A 410 -21.79 5.09 -25.72
C ALA A 410 -21.87 6.47 -25.07
N SER A 411 -23.06 6.92 -24.77
CA SER A 411 -23.31 8.17 -24.03
C SER A 411 -24.30 7.93 -22.90
N ARG A 412 -24.04 8.62 -21.79
CA ARG A 412 -24.90 8.66 -20.60
C ARG A 412 -25.39 10.09 -20.39
N ALA A 413 -26.64 10.24 -19.93
CA ALA A 413 -27.21 11.57 -19.68
C ALA A 413 -26.53 12.28 -18.47
N ASP A 414 -25.94 11.54 -17.56
CA ASP A 414 -25.28 12.05 -16.35
C ASP A 414 -23.77 12.33 -16.52
N GLU A 415 -23.22 12.10 -17.73
CA GLU A 415 -21.83 12.38 -18.06
C GLU A 415 -21.67 13.11 -19.39
N PRO A 416 -20.74 14.06 -19.51
CA PRO A 416 -20.47 14.74 -20.76
C PRO A 416 -19.67 13.88 -21.73
N GLY A 417 -19.83 14.15 -23.03
CA GLY A 417 -19.09 13.46 -24.08
C GLY A 417 -19.62 12.07 -24.39
N ALA A 418 -18.76 11.23 -24.91
CA ALA A 418 -19.06 9.84 -25.22
C ALA A 418 -17.87 8.92 -24.88
N ALA A 419 -18.15 7.69 -24.49
CA ALA A 419 -17.18 6.62 -24.36
C ALA A 419 -17.02 5.91 -25.70
N ARG A 420 -15.80 5.71 -26.19
CA ARG A 420 -15.51 4.86 -27.33
C ARG A 420 -15.31 3.43 -26.85
N LEU A 421 -15.90 2.48 -27.51
CA LEU A 421 -15.90 1.06 -27.16
C LEU A 421 -15.22 0.23 -28.25
N GLU A 422 -14.81 -0.97 -27.89
CA GLU A 422 -14.47 -1.99 -28.89
C GLU A 422 -15.72 -2.50 -29.60
N ALA A 423 -15.62 -2.74 -30.90
CA ALA A 423 -16.76 -3.17 -31.73
C ALA A 423 -17.25 -4.59 -31.37
N THR A 424 -16.33 -5.53 -31.11
CA THR A 424 -16.67 -6.93 -30.87
C THR A 424 -17.60 -7.15 -29.67
N PRO A 425 -17.32 -6.61 -28.45
CA PRO A 425 -18.25 -6.75 -27.33
C PRO A 425 -19.62 -6.13 -27.60
N TYR A 426 -19.67 -5.00 -28.32
CA TYR A 426 -20.93 -4.39 -28.71
C TYR A 426 -21.70 -5.26 -29.68
N ASP A 427 -21.06 -5.81 -30.73
CA ASP A 427 -21.70 -6.66 -31.72
C ASP A 427 -22.21 -7.97 -31.08
N ASP A 428 -21.54 -8.47 -30.08
CA ASP A 428 -21.99 -9.64 -29.31
C ASP A 428 -23.22 -9.32 -28.45
N ALA A 429 -23.31 -8.12 -27.89
CA ALA A 429 -24.53 -7.67 -27.20
C ALA A 429 -25.71 -7.51 -28.17
N VAL A 430 -25.47 -6.98 -29.38
CA VAL A 430 -26.48 -6.89 -30.44
C VAL A 430 -26.97 -8.27 -30.87
N LYS A 431 -26.07 -9.26 -31.08
CA LYS A 431 -26.46 -10.65 -31.40
C LYS A 431 -27.28 -11.29 -30.28
N ALA A 432 -26.92 -11.04 -29.02
CA ALA A 432 -27.72 -11.54 -27.89
C ALA A 432 -29.12 -10.93 -27.85
N LEU A 433 -29.27 -9.64 -28.20
CA LEU A 433 -30.57 -9.03 -28.36
C LEU A 433 -31.36 -9.64 -29.51
N ASP A 434 -30.72 -9.89 -30.66
CA ASP A 434 -31.36 -10.51 -31.83
C ASP A 434 -31.85 -11.95 -31.53
N ALA A 435 -31.16 -12.70 -30.67
CA ALA A 435 -31.57 -14.02 -30.22
C ALA A 435 -32.84 -14.03 -29.33
N LEU A 436 -33.30 -12.87 -28.89
CA LEU A 436 -34.52 -12.66 -28.09
C LEU A 436 -35.72 -12.21 -28.96
N LYS A 437 -35.51 -12.01 -30.27
CA LYS A 437 -36.65 -11.82 -31.22
C LYS A 437 -37.49 -13.06 -31.25
N PRO A 438 -38.84 -12.92 -31.38
CA PRO A 438 -39.77 -14.03 -31.46
C PRO A 438 -39.57 -14.88 -32.73
#